data_6cbfe5178a8c7e215caad81a9697ac08
#
_entry.id   6cbfe5178a8c7e215caad81a9697ac08
#
_cell.length_a   1.000
_cell.length_b   1.000
_cell.length_c   1.000
_cell.angle_alpha   90.00
_cell.angle_beta   90.00
_cell.angle_gamma   90.00
#
_symmetry.space_group_name_H-M   'P 1'
#
loop_
_entity.id
_entity.type
_entity.pdbx_description
1 polymer ?
#
loop_
_entity_poly.entity_id
_entity_poly.type
_entity_poly.pdbx_seq_one_letter_code
_entity_poly.pdbx_strand_id
1 'polypeptide(L)'
;MIDMGGKIRFNVAKFGAKVASQVSKFGFGSGNNLPGYVFYKIAGKEALKDLAHEMSIGPILITGTNGKTTTTTLLIKLLSADTKIRKSFESNTIHAITTGILKGDGDLGVFEYGIRNKSYGIPDTVQRLIDPVGVVYTTISREHSQVAGVKNPFEEYVDAKSLLSQGMTRGVVISNADDPVTANIACNKRNDLYVNFYGLAIDSINDIFESDSPNCPRCGKKLEYSQKFLNHRGIYSCECGFKRYEPNVKLVGADFKPDNWDLTIEGNLYNYTNNKDISFEVSINVPPFGFHNIYNTLASICTYATFTPKIDNIENTIKEVFNNLDMSFIPPGRFEVVKLNDKYVGLGQGDNGDAAKINALFMNQYIDGPLEFIYTTPDENEEEIFEDHFEVIKNLNPDHMIVVPGRKSIEKAKEYYNIISEEYDNADFYPLSYDKMDERIRKLVDLAETSDYNYVIMTGCGEEQEMWENIKQKLINK
;
A
#
# COMPACT_ATOMS: atom_id res chain seq x y z
N MET A 1 -13.19 27.71 -23.44
CA MET A 1 -12.46 29.00 -23.54
C MET A 1 -12.96 29.91 -22.41
N ILE A 2 -12.07 30.26 -21.45
CA ILE A 2 -12.40 31.20 -20.37
C ILE A 2 -12.54 32.61 -21.02
N ASP A 3 -13.60 33.34 -20.73
CA ASP A 3 -13.75 34.74 -21.15
C ASP A 3 -12.68 35.64 -20.47
N MET A 4 -12.57 36.89 -20.91
CA MET A 4 -11.54 37.79 -20.39
C MET A 4 -11.67 38.05 -18.87
N GLY A 5 -12.89 38.10 -18.32
CA GLY A 5 -13.17 38.20 -16.89
C GLY A 5 -12.77 36.94 -16.13
N GLY A 6 -13.04 35.77 -16.71
CA GLY A 6 -12.63 34.45 -16.16
C GLY A 6 -11.11 34.28 -16.11
N LYS A 7 -10.36 34.77 -17.12
CA LYS A 7 -8.89 34.74 -17.11
C LYS A 7 -8.29 35.61 -16.02
N ILE A 8 -8.83 36.82 -15.81
CA ILE A 8 -8.38 37.70 -14.72
C ILE A 8 -8.61 37.05 -13.36
N ARG A 9 -9.82 36.49 -13.13
CA ARG A 9 -10.19 35.80 -11.89
C ARG A 9 -9.31 34.57 -11.63
N PHE A 10 -9.00 33.78 -12.65
CA PHE A 10 -8.09 32.66 -12.59
C PHE A 10 -6.68 33.05 -12.16
N ASN A 11 -6.11 34.08 -12.76
CA ASN A 11 -4.78 34.60 -12.42
C ASN A 11 -4.71 35.16 -10.99
N VAL A 12 -5.75 35.90 -10.58
CA VAL A 12 -5.90 36.42 -9.20
C VAL A 12 -5.96 35.25 -8.22
N ALA A 13 -6.67 34.18 -8.55
CA ALA A 13 -6.74 32.98 -7.73
C ALA A 13 -5.38 32.27 -7.59
N LYS A 14 -4.62 32.13 -8.69
CA LYS A 14 -3.24 31.58 -8.65
C LYS A 14 -2.33 32.44 -7.78
N PHE A 15 -2.41 33.75 -7.90
CA PHE A 15 -1.64 34.67 -7.05
C PHE A 15 -2.03 34.54 -5.57
N GLY A 16 -3.34 34.53 -5.25
CA GLY A 16 -3.85 34.34 -3.89
C GLY A 16 -3.40 33.01 -3.29
N ALA A 17 -3.42 31.93 -4.06
CA ALA A 17 -2.94 30.63 -3.65
C ALA A 17 -1.41 30.64 -3.37
N LYS A 18 -0.64 31.36 -4.17
CA LYS A 18 0.82 31.52 -3.95
C LYS A 18 1.09 32.25 -2.63
N VAL A 19 0.36 33.35 -2.35
CA VAL A 19 0.43 34.04 -1.06
C VAL A 19 0.05 33.12 0.09
N ALA A 20 -1.07 32.37 -0.03
CA ALA A 20 -1.49 31.40 0.97
C ALA A 20 -0.43 30.31 1.22
N SER A 21 0.28 29.86 0.19
CA SER A 21 1.39 28.93 0.31
C SER A 21 2.58 29.50 1.10
N GLN A 22 2.86 30.79 0.99
CA GLN A 22 3.90 31.44 1.80
C GLN A 22 3.46 31.57 3.26
N VAL A 23 2.23 32.00 3.48
CA VAL A 23 1.67 32.18 4.84
C VAL A 23 1.64 30.84 5.60
N SER A 24 1.29 29.75 4.94
CA SER A 24 1.25 28.41 5.58
C SER A 24 2.62 27.92 6.06
N LYS A 25 3.73 28.41 5.52
CA LYS A 25 5.09 28.12 6.00
C LYS A 25 5.39 28.74 7.37
N PHE A 26 4.63 29.74 7.80
CA PHE A 26 4.77 30.42 9.09
C PHE A 26 3.90 29.84 10.20
N GLY A 27 3.43 28.57 10.06
CA GLY A 27 2.75 27.85 11.15
C GLY A 27 1.22 27.97 11.20
N PHE A 28 0.58 28.54 10.18
CA PHE A 28 -0.87 28.59 10.09
C PHE A 28 -1.44 27.41 9.28
N GLY A 29 -1.63 26.24 9.91
CA GLY A 29 -2.29 25.06 9.33
C GLY A 29 -1.36 24.15 8.48
N SER A 30 -1.86 22.97 8.13
CA SER A 30 -1.12 22.08 7.20
C SER A 30 -1.09 22.74 5.83
N GLY A 31 0.11 23.12 5.33
CA GLY A 31 0.32 23.76 4.03
C GLY A 31 -0.18 22.96 2.82
N ASN A 32 -0.86 21.83 3.05
CA ASN A 32 -1.34 20.93 2.02
C ASN A 32 -2.73 21.30 1.47
N ASN A 33 -3.58 21.98 2.21
CA ASN A 33 -4.96 22.29 1.78
C ASN A 33 -5.19 23.78 1.48
N LEU A 34 -4.55 24.69 2.22
CA LEU A 34 -4.86 26.13 2.20
C LEU A 34 -4.70 26.79 0.82
N PRO A 35 -3.63 26.57 0.06
CA PRO A 35 -3.50 27.18 -1.27
C PRO A 35 -4.61 26.73 -2.23
N GLY A 36 -4.94 25.44 -2.25
CA GLY A 36 -6.00 24.91 -3.09
C GLY A 36 -7.39 25.41 -2.68
N TYR A 37 -7.64 25.55 -1.38
CA TYR A 37 -8.88 26.15 -0.88
C TYR A 37 -9.03 27.61 -1.32
N VAL A 38 -7.97 28.40 -1.20
CA VAL A 38 -7.97 29.82 -1.64
C VAL A 38 -8.24 29.91 -3.13
N PHE A 39 -7.55 29.09 -3.94
CA PHE A 39 -7.81 29.05 -5.38
C PHE A 39 -9.27 28.70 -5.69
N TYR A 40 -9.78 27.63 -5.08
CA TYR A 40 -11.15 27.18 -5.28
C TYR A 40 -12.19 28.26 -4.91
N LYS A 41 -11.99 28.98 -3.82
CA LYS A 41 -12.88 30.05 -3.38
C LYS A 41 -12.87 31.25 -4.32
N ILE A 42 -11.71 31.65 -4.85
CA ILE A 42 -11.59 32.79 -5.74
C ILE A 42 -12.02 32.41 -7.17
N ALA A 43 -11.46 31.36 -7.75
CA ALA A 43 -11.71 30.98 -9.14
C ALA A 43 -13.04 30.24 -9.37
N GLY A 44 -13.53 29.53 -8.34
CA GLY A 44 -14.68 28.64 -8.43
C GLY A 44 -14.27 27.21 -8.84
N LYS A 45 -15.19 26.25 -8.64
CA LYS A 45 -14.89 24.83 -8.82
C LYS A 45 -14.53 24.44 -10.26
N GLU A 46 -15.18 25.03 -11.26
CA GLU A 46 -14.95 24.66 -12.66
C GLU A 46 -13.57 25.10 -13.17
N ALA A 47 -12.98 26.13 -12.58
CA ALA A 47 -11.61 26.55 -12.89
C ALA A 47 -10.52 25.49 -12.53
N LEU A 48 -10.87 24.49 -11.73
CA LEU A 48 -9.96 23.37 -11.44
C LEU A 48 -9.66 22.54 -12.68
N LYS A 49 -10.61 22.42 -13.61
CA LYS A 49 -10.39 21.72 -14.86
C LYS A 49 -9.37 22.45 -15.73
N ASP A 50 -9.49 23.77 -15.84
CA ASP A 50 -8.51 24.56 -16.58
C ASP A 50 -7.13 24.52 -15.93
N LEU A 51 -7.07 24.49 -14.59
CA LEU A 51 -5.82 24.35 -13.84
C LEU A 51 -5.17 22.97 -14.07
N ALA A 52 -5.96 21.90 -14.07
CA ALA A 52 -5.48 20.55 -14.35
C ALA A 52 -4.98 20.41 -15.80
N HIS A 53 -5.63 21.06 -16.75
CA HIS A 53 -5.25 21.08 -18.16
C HIS A 53 -4.00 21.92 -18.45
N GLU A 54 -3.41 22.64 -17.47
CA GLU A 54 -2.06 23.20 -17.63
C GLU A 54 -0.99 22.10 -17.72
N MET A 55 -1.29 20.87 -17.28
CA MET A 55 -0.44 19.71 -17.49
C MET A 55 -0.71 19.10 -18.87
N SER A 56 0.27 19.13 -19.77
CA SER A 56 0.07 18.69 -21.18
C SER A 56 -0.20 17.18 -21.30
N ILE A 57 0.33 16.36 -20.40
CA ILE A 57 0.01 14.92 -20.30
C ILE A 57 -1.24 14.75 -19.45
N GLY A 58 -1.22 15.20 -18.20
CA GLY A 58 -2.37 15.24 -17.31
C GLY A 58 -2.14 14.62 -15.92
N PRO A 59 -3.20 14.58 -15.08
CA PRO A 59 -3.11 14.04 -13.73
C PRO A 59 -3.29 12.52 -13.69
N ILE A 60 -2.55 11.88 -12.77
CA ILE A 60 -2.72 10.47 -12.36
C ILE A 60 -3.22 10.47 -10.91
N LEU A 61 -4.31 9.76 -10.63
CA LEU A 61 -4.85 9.56 -9.30
C LEU A 61 -4.54 8.15 -8.80
N ILE A 62 -4.00 8.02 -7.58
CA ILE A 62 -3.70 6.73 -6.96
C ILE A 62 -4.64 6.51 -5.78
N THR A 63 -5.41 5.41 -5.82
CA THR A 63 -6.36 5.05 -4.78
C THR A 63 -6.30 3.56 -4.42
N GLY A 64 -6.87 3.23 -3.28
CA GLY A 64 -6.94 1.87 -2.74
C GLY A 64 -7.19 1.90 -1.24
N THR A 65 -7.22 0.75 -0.58
CA THR A 65 -7.22 0.66 0.89
C THR A 65 -5.79 0.84 1.39
N ASN A 66 -4.88 -0.03 0.98
CA ASN A 66 -3.48 -0.06 1.37
C ASN A 66 -2.55 0.17 0.15
N GLY A 67 -1.29 0.56 0.39
CA GLY A 67 -0.27 0.71 -0.64
C GLY A 67 -0.26 2.04 -1.39
N LYS A 68 -1.21 2.94 -1.19
CA LYS A 68 -1.30 4.25 -1.89
C LYS A 68 -0.04 5.08 -1.76
N THR A 69 0.37 5.38 -0.54
CA THR A 69 1.51 6.27 -0.25
C THR A 69 2.81 5.68 -0.77
N THR A 70 3.03 4.39 -0.57
CA THR A 70 4.22 3.68 -1.09
C THR A 70 4.25 3.72 -2.61
N THR A 71 3.16 3.34 -3.28
CA THR A 71 3.06 3.39 -4.75
C THR A 71 3.27 4.81 -5.27
N THR A 72 2.68 5.82 -4.62
CA THR A 72 2.85 7.23 -4.97
C THR A 72 4.32 7.65 -4.86
N THR A 73 4.99 7.29 -3.77
CA THR A 73 6.40 7.61 -3.53
C THR A 73 7.32 6.98 -4.56
N LEU A 74 7.16 5.68 -4.83
CA LEU A 74 7.96 4.96 -5.83
C LEU A 74 7.72 5.52 -7.24
N LEU A 75 6.46 5.77 -7.61
CA LEU A 75 6.12 6.36 -8.90
C LEU A 75 6.72 7.77 -9.08
N ILE A 76 6.69 8.59 -8.02
CA ILE A 76 7.29 9.91 -8.04
C ILE A 76 8.81 9.81 -8.27
N LYS A 77 9.50 8.87 -7.62
CA LYS A 77 10.94 8.65 -7.84
C LYS A 77 11.22 8.27 -9.30
N LEU A 78 10.47 7.32 -9.86
CA LEU A 78 10.61 6.88 -11.24
C LEU A 78 10.37 8.01 -12.25
N LEU A 79 9.24 8.69 -12.16
CA LEU A 79 8.88 9.76 -13.11
C LEU A 79 9.77 10.99 -12.97
N SER A 80 10.24 11.32 -11.76
CA SER A 80 11.13 12.46 -11.53
C SER A 80 12.53 12.28 -12.14
N ALA A 81 12.95 11.05 -12.42
CA ALA A 81 14.17 10.78 -13.18
C ALA A 81 14.06 11.20 -14.66
N ASP A 82 12.85 11.18 -15.19
CA ASP A 82 12.60 11.43 -16.61
C ASP A 82 12.02 12.83 -16.91
N THR A 83 11.17 13.34 -16.01
CA THR A 83 10.41 14.59 -16.26
C THR A 83 10.07 15.30 -14.96
N LYS A 84 9.71 16.57 -15.10
CA LYS A 84 9.15 17.33 -13.99
C LYS A 84 7.71 16.91 -13.73
N ILE A 85 7.37 16.74 -12.46
CA ILE A 85 6.04 16.32 -12.04
C ILE A 85 5.45 17.24 -10.97
N ARG A 86 4.12 17.37 -11.01
CA ARG A 86 3.32 17.96 -9.92
C ARG A 86 2.87 16.81 -9.01
N LYS A 87 2.90 17.01 -7.69
CA LYS A 87 2.63 15.89 -6.75
C LYS A 87 1.93 16.33 -5.49
N SER A 88 1.16 15.42 -4.90
CA SER A 88 0.73 15.49 -3.51
C SER A 88 0.58 14.10 -2.89
N PHE A 89 0.86 14.03 -1.60
CA PHE A 89 0.72 12.85 -0.77
C PHE A 89 -0.45 13.03 0.19
N GLU A 90 -1.01 11.91 0.67
CA GLU A 90 -2.05 11.87 1.69
C GLU A 90 -3.24 12.80 1.43
N SER A 91 -3.58 12.96 0.15
CA SER A 91 -4.63 13.87 -0.28
C SER A 91 -6.00 13.20 -0.11
N ASN A 92 -6.73 13.62 0.91
CA ASN A 92 -8.10 13.18 1.14
C ASN A 92 -9.14 14.22 0.71
N THR A 93 -8.70 15.29 0.04
CA THR A 93 -9.55 16.40 -0.39
C THR A 93 -9.14 16.93 -1.76
N ILE A 94 -10.11 17.47 -2.49
CA ILE A 94 -9.87 18.15 -3.75
C ILE A 94 -8.91 19.36 -3.60
N HIS A 95 -8.91 19.99 -2.43
CA HIS A 95 -8.04 21.13 -2.14
C HIS A 95 -6.57 20.72 -2.02
N ALA A 96 -6.29 19.53 -1.51
CA ALA A 96 -4.93 19.01 -1.44
C ALA A 96 -4.38 18.70 -2.84
N ILE A 97 -5.18 18.08 -3.72
CA ILE A 97 -4.82 17.86 -5.13
C ILE A 97 -4.57 19.21 -5.81
N THR A 98 -5.49 20.17 -5.65
CA THR A 98 -5.36 21.52 -6.22
C THR A 98 -4.08 22.20 -5.75
N THR A 99 -3.72 22.05 -4.46
CA THR A 99 -2.45 22.58 -3.93
C THR A 99 -1.24 21.93 -4.61
N GLY A 100 -1.26 20.60 -4.80
CA GLY A 100 -0.20 19.88 -5.51
C GLY A 100 -0.02 20.36 -6.95
N ILE A 101 -1.12 20.61 -7.66
CA ILE A 101 -1.09 21.17 -9.01
C ILE A 101 -0.48 22.60 -9.00
N LEU A 102 -0.88 23.46 -8.06
CA LEU A 102 -0.42 24.84 -7.96
C LEU A 102 1.05 24.98 -7.56
N LYS A 103 1.57 24.04 -6.75
CA LYS A 103 2.97 24.08 -6.26
C LYS A 103 4.00 23.54 -7.25
N GLY A 104 3.57 22.75 -8.23
CA GLY A 104 4.45 22.10 -9.21
C GLY A 104 4.51 22.83 -10.55
N ASP A 105 5.47 22.44 -11.39
CA ASP A 105 5.70 23.00 -12.74
C ASP A 105 5.85 21.89 -13.82
N GLY A 106 5.33 20.68 -13.58
CA GLY A 106 5.42 19.54 -14.52
C GLY A 106 4.20 19.41 -15.44
N ASP A 107 4.42 18.68 -16.52
CA ASP A 107 3.39 18.28 -17.51
C ASP A 107 2.58 17.06 -17.08
N LEU A 108 3.02 16.37 -16.06
CA LEU A 108 2.39 15.21 -15.47
C LEU A 108 2.16 15.44 -13.99
N GLY A 109 1.02 14.99 -13.47
CA GLY A 109 0.69 15.09 -12.05
C GLY A 109 0.52 13.69 -11.42
N VAL A 110 1.02 13.51 -10.19
CA VAL A 110 0.85 12.27 -9.41
C VAL A 110 0.25 12.62 -8.06
N PHE A 111 -0.98 12.16 -7.82
CA PHE A 111 -1.76 12.56 -6.65
C PHE A 111 -2.34 11.32 -5.95
N GLU A 112 -1.93 11.12 -4.71
CA GLU A 112 -2.60 10.16 -3.83
C GLU A 112 -4.01 10.66 -3.50
N TYR A 113 -5.02 9.78 -3.57
CA TYR A 113 -6.39 10.15 -3.24
C TYR A 113 -7.11 9.10 -2.40
N GLY A 114 -7.34 9.44 -1.12
CA GLY A 114 -8.08 8.63 -0.18
C GLY A 114 -9.59 8.87 -0.29
N ILE A 115 -10.34 7.79 -0.49
CA ILE A 115 -11.81 7.80 -0.58
C ILE A 115 -12.35 6.81 0.44
N ARG A 116 -13.28 7.24 1.30
CA ARG A 116 -13.98 6.37 2.25
C ARG A 116 -15.40 6.01 1.80
N ASN A 117 -16.11 6.95 1.20
CA ASN A 117 -17.44 6.77 0.61
C ASN A 117 -17.73 7.88 -0.40
N LYS A 118 -18.89 7.84 -1.06
CA LYS A 118 -19.29 8.83 -2.08
C LYS A 118 -19.41 10.26 -1.56
N SER A 119 -19.83 10.43 -0.33
CA SER A 119 -19.99 11.76 0.30
C SER A 119 -18.65 12.29 0.83
N TYR A 120 -17.79 11.40 1.34
CA TYR A 120 -16.46 11.74 1.81
C TYR A 120 -15.43 11.40 0.73
N GLY A 121 -14.92 12.44 0.11
CA GLY A 121 -13.98 12.33 -1.03
C GLY A 121 -14.60 12.77 -2.34
N ILE A 122 -15.93 12.78 -2.49
CA ILE A 122 -16.64 13.26 -3.70
C ILE A 122 -15.97 12.79 -5.00
N PRO A 123 -15.73 11.46 -5.19
CA PRO A 123 -14.89 10.95 -6.27
C PRO A 123 -15.36 11.28 -7.69
N ASP A 124 -16.67 11.32 -7.92
CA ASP A 124 -17.29 11.76 -9.16
C ASP A 124 -16.95 13.21 -9.50
N THR A 125 -17.03 14.08 -8.51
CA THR A 125 -16.69 15.50 -8.65
C THR A 125 -15.19 15.71 -8.89
N VAL A 126 -14.34 14.98 -8.15
CA VAL A 126 -12.89 15.02 -8.35
C VAL A 126 -12.52 14.52 -9.74
N GLN A 127 -13.07 13.39 -10.17
CA GLN A 127 -12.83 12.85 -11.50
C GLN A 127 -13.22 13.89 -12.58
N ARG A 128 -14.39 14.50 -12.49
CA ARG A 128 -14.87 15.47 -13.46
C ARG A 128 -14.04 16.76 -13.52
N LEU A 129 -13.59 17.25 -12.33
CA LEU A 129 -12.87 18.52 -12.23
C LEU A 129 -11.36 18.40 -12.45
N ILE A 130 -10.79 17.25 -12.11
CA ILE A 130 -9.36 16.99 -12.29
C ILE A 130 -9.08 16.36 -13.65
N ASP A 131 -10.07 15.68 -14.26
CA ASP A 131 -9.99 15.05 -15.57
C ASP A 131 -8.74 14.15 -15.74
N PRO A 132 -8.58 13.11 -14.88
CA PRO A 132 -7.36 12.31 -14.85
C PRO A 132 -7.15 11.54 -16.15
N VAL A 133 -5.89 11.40 -16.55
CA VAL A 133 -5.45 10.51 -17.64
C VAL A 133 -5.04 9.13 -17.12
N GLY A 134 -4.83 9.00 -15.83
CA GLY A 134 -4.52 7.73 -15.15
C GLY A 134 -5.27 7.59 -13.85
N VAL A 135 -5.81 6.39 -13.60
CA VAL A 135 -6.30 6.00 -12.28
C VAL A 135 -5.66 4.67 -11.92
N VAL A 136 -4.96 4.66 -10.79
CA VAL A 136 -4.24 3.50 -10.27
C VAL A 136 -5.00 2.94 -9.07
N TYR A 137 -5.41 1.69 -9.17
CA TYR A 137 -6.00 0.93 -8.08
C TYR A 137 -4.94 0.02 -7.46
N THR A 138 -4.58 0.26 -6.20
CA THR A 138 -3.58 -0.57 -5.48
C THR A 138 -4.23 -1.86 -4.99
N THR A 139 -4.80 -1.88 -3.78
CA THR A 139 -5.60 -3.01 -3.28
C THR A 139 -6.85 -2.48 -2.60
N ILE A 140 -7.96 -3.22 -2.67
CA ILE A 140 -9.22 -2.87 -2.02
C ILE A 140 -9.62 -4.03 -1.12
N SER A 141 -9.53 -3.81 0.20
CA SER A 141 -9.92 -4.75 1.25
C SER A 141 -11.02 -4.18 2.13
N ARG A 142 -11.56 -5.00 3.02
CA ARG A 142 -12.66 -4.61 3.93
C ARG A 142 -12.24 -3.64 5.02
N GLU A 143 -10.94 -3.49 5.25
CA GLU A 143 -10.41 -2.50 6.19
C GLU A 143 -10.89 -1.09 5.84
N HIS A 144 -11.22 -0.30 6.84
CA HIS A 144 -11.73 1.07 6.69
C HIS A 144 -13.06 1.20 5.92
N SER A 145 -13.74 0.10 5.58
CA SER A 145 -15.02 0.13 4.87
C SER A 145 -16.22 0.33 5.80
N GLN A 146 -16.05 0.30 7.11
CA GLN A 146 -17.15 0.44 8.06
C GLN A 146 -17.69 1.87 8.06
N VAL A 147 -18.93 2.02 7.60
CA VAL A 147 -19.66 3.29 7.59
C VAL A 147 -20.98 3.08 8.32
N ALA A 148 -21.20 3.82 9.40
CA ALA A 148 -22.43 3.73 10.18
C ALA A 148 -23.67 4.04 9.32
N GLY A 149 -24.71 3.20 9.41
CA GLY A 149 -25.98 3.38 8.71
C GLY A 149 -26.03 2.90 7.25
N VAL A 150 -24.96 2.32 6.74
CA VAL A 150 -24.91 1.72 5.39
C VAL A 150 -25.15 0.21 5.47
N LYS A 151 -26.06 -0.33 4.64
CA LYS A 151 -26.45 -1.74 4.66
C LYS A 151 -25.28 -2.65 4.20
N ASN A 152 -24.53 -2.25 3.17
CA ASN A 152 -23.40 -2.96 2.61
C ASN A 152 -22.19 -2.01 2.54
N PRO A 153 -21.47 -1.78 3.65
CA PRO A 153 -20.41 -0.77 3.70
C PRO A 153 -19.26 -1.04 2.71
N PHE A 154 -18.91 -2.29 2.50
CA PHE A 154 -17.85 -2.65 1.56
C PHE A 154 -18.23 -2.38 0.09
N GLU A 155 -19.46 -2.68 -0.31
CA GLU A 155 -19.95 -2.36 -1.66
C GLU A 155 -19.96 -0.85 -1.91
N GLU A 156 -20.46 -0.06 -0.95
CA GLU A 156 -20.43 1.41 -1.02
C GLU A 156 -18.99 1.94 -1.17
N TYR A 157 -18.04 1.34 -0.45
CA TYR A 157 -16.64 1.70 -0.51
C TYR A 157 -16.02 1.38 -1.88
N VAL A 158 -16.31 0.19 -2.44
CA VAL A 158 -15.88 -0.22 -3.78
C VAL A 158 -16.49 0.70 -4.84
N ASP A 159 -17.80 0.94 -4.74
CA ASP A 159 -18.53 1.84 -5.66
C ASP A 159 -17.97 3.26 -5.63
N ALA A 160 -17.70 3.80 -4.44
CA ALA A 160 -17.11 5.14 -4.32
C ALA A 160 -15.76 5.25 -5.03
N LYS A 161 -14.90 4.23 -4.89
CA LYS A 161 -13.59 4.21 -5.57
C LYS A 161 -13.74 4.06 -7.09
N SER A 162 -14.70 3.25 -7.55
CA SER A 162 -14.91 3.00 -8.98
C SER A 162 -15.30 4.27 -9.77
N LEU A 163 -15.91 5.25 -9.11
CA LEU A 163 -16.31 6.52 -9.73
C LEU A 163 -15.13 7.33 -10.29
N LEU A 164 -13.89 7.10 -9.79
CA LEU A 164 -12.71 7.77 -10.34
C LEU A 164 -12.41 7.38 -11.79
N SER A 165 -12.62 6.11 -12.15
CA SER A 165 -12.35 5.62 -13.50
C SER A 165 -13.60 5.55 -14.39
N GLN A 166 -14.79 5.34 -13.82
CA GLN A 166 -16.04 5.23 -14.60
C GLN A 166 -16.37 6.48 -15.41
N GLY A 167 -16.04 7.67 -14.89
CA GLY A 167 -16.26 8.94 -15.56
C GLY A 167 -15.17 9.38 -16.54
N MET A 168 -14.03 8.66 -16.62
CA MET A 168 -12.94 8.99 -17.52
C MET A 168 -13.38 8.91 -18.98
N THR A 169 -12.90 9.85 -19.79
CA THR A 169 -13.16 9.90 -21.24
C THR A 169 -11.92 9.65 -22.09
N ARG A 170 -10.74 9.59 -21.46
CA ARG A 170 -9.42 9.34 -22.06
C ARG A 170 -8.48 8.76 -21.02
N GLY A 171 -7.41 8.09 -21.46
CA GLY A 171 -6.34 7.64 -20.59
C GLY A 171 -6.34 6.13 -20.32
N VAL A 172 -5.72 5.75 -19.22
CA VAL A 172 -5.46 4.34 -18.86
C VAL A 172 -5.86 4.08 -17.41
N VAL A 173 -6.54 2.96 -17.18
CA VAL A 173 -6.77 2.43 -15.84
C VAL A 173 -5.67 1.42 -15.53
N ILE A 174 -4.99 1.58 -14.41
CA ILE A 174 -3.95 0.67 -13.92
C ILE A 174 -4.51 -0.11 -12.73
N SER A 175 -4.43 -1.43 -12.76
CA SER A 175 -5.09 -2.26 -11.75
C SER A 175 -4.31 -3.54 -11.44
N ASN A 176 -4.50 -4.06 -10.23
CA ASN A 176 -3.97 -5.34 -9.82
C ASN A 176 -4.79 -6.47 -10.46
N ALA A 177 -4.16 -7.30 -11.30
CA ALA A 177 -4.80 -8.46 -11.91
C ALA A 177 -5.17 -9.54 -10.89
N ASP A 178 -4.38 -9.65 -9.82
CA ASP A 178 -4.51 -10.67 -8.79
C ASP A 178 -5.61 -10.35 -7.77
N ASP A 179 -6.03 -9.10 -7.68
CA ASP A 179 -7.12 -8.64 -6.82
C ASP A 179 -8.44 -8.61 -7.60
N PRO A 180 -9.39 -9.52 -7.33
CA PRO A 180 -10.63 -9.61 -8.10
C PRO A 180 -11.49 -8.35 -8.01
N VAL A 181 -11.42 -7.59 -6.92
CA VAL A 181 -12.20 -6.36 -6.74
C VAL A 181 -11.68 -5.26 -7.64
N THR A 182 -10.37 -4.99 -7.61
CA THR A 182 -9.76 -3.94 -8.44
C THR A 182 -9.80 -4.31 -9.92
N ALA A 183 -9.59 -5.57 -10.27
CA ALA A 183 -9.71 -6.06 -11.64
C ALA A 183 -11.15 -5.88 -12.19
N ASN A 184 -12.18 -6.14 -11.37
CA ASN A 184 -13.56 -5.90 -11.76
C ASN A 184 -13.86 -4.41 -11.98
N ILE A 185 -13.35 -3.52 -11.10
CA ILE A 185 -13.47 -2.05 -11.29
C ILE A 185 -12.86 -1.64 -12.62
N ALA A 186 -11.63 -2.07 -12.92
CA ALA A 186 -10.93 -1.72 -14.15
C ALA A 186 -11.65 -2.20 -15.41
N CYS A 187 -12.33 -3.34 -15.35
CA CYS A 187 -13.10 -3.88 -16.47
C CYS A 187 -14.45 -3.20 -16.69
N ASN A 188 -15.01 -2.58 -15.65
CA ASN A 188 -16.25 -1.81 -15.75
C ASN A 188 -16.05 -0.38 -16.28
N LYS A 189 -14.93 -0.12 -16.92
CA LYS A 189 -14.60 1.13 -17.60
C LYS A 189 -15.37 1.32 -18.89
N ARG A 190 -15.27 2.52 -19.46
CA ARG A 190 -15.70 2.78 -20.85
C ARG A 190 -14.86 1.97 -21.84
N ASN A 191 -15.47 1.56 -22.96
CA ASN A 191 -14.81 0.69 -23.96
C ASN A 191 -13.62 1.36 -24.68
N ASP A 192 -13.56 2.69 -24.69
CA ASP A 192 -12.52 3.50 -25.32
C ASP A 192 -11.26 3.73 -24.44
N LEU A 193 -11.26 3.22 -23.20
CA LEU A 193 -10.11 3.32 -22.31
C LEU A 193 -9.24 2.06 -22.36
N TYR A 194 -7.94 2.24 -22.23
CA TYR A 194 -7.00 1.14 -22.03
C TYR A 194 -6.99 0.68 -20.57
N VAL A 195 -6.59 -0.57 -20.35
CA VAL A 195 -6.27 -1.09 -19.01
C VAL A 195 -4.89 -1.72 -19.08
N ASN A 196 -4.00 -1.32 -18.18
CA ASN A 196 -2.75 -2.01 -17.93
C ASN A 196 -2.83 -2.71 -16.57
N PHE A 197 -2.71 -4.03 -16.58
CA PHE A 197 -2.73 -4.85 -15.37
C PHE A 197 -1.32 -5.11 -14.86
N TYR A 198 -1.15 -5.17 -13.53
CA TYR A 198 0.06 -5.68 -12.90
C TYR A 198 -0.27 -6.86 -11.99
N GLY A 199 0.70 -7.75 -11.74
CA GLY A 199 0.49 -8.93 -10.89
C GLY A 199 1.69 -9.84 -10.82
N LEU A 200 1.55 -11.00 -10.20
CA LEU A 200 2.60 -11.99 -10.04
C LEU A 200 2.51 -13.08 -11.10
N ALA A 201 3.66 -13.61 -11.51
CA ALA A 201 3.80 -14.78 -12.38
C ALA A 201 4.94 -15.67 -11.88
N ILE A 202 4.95 -15.94 -10.56
CA ILE A 202 5.94 -16.77 -9.87
C ILE A 202 5.25 -17.75 -8.94
N ASP A 203 5.91 -18.85 -8.65
CA ASP A 203 5.40 -19.90 -7.75
C ASP A 203 5.96 -19.81 -6.32
N SER A 204 6.96 -18.94 -6.11
CA SER A 204 7.65 -18.82 -4.82
C SER A 204 6.90 -18.06 -3.74
N ILE A 205 5.84 -17.32 -4.08
CA ILE A 205 4.93 -16.69 -3.12
C ILE A 205 3.60 -17.44 -3.17
N ASN A 206 3.39 -18.33 -2.22
CA ASN A 206 2.12 -19.03 -2.03
C ASN A 206 1.58 -18.76 -0.64
N ASP A 207 0.30 -18.46 -0.55
CA ASP A 207 -0.36 -18.32 0.73
C ASP A 207 -0.46 -19.70 1.39
N ILE A 208 0.19 -19.85 2.54
CA ILE A 208 0.19 -21.10 3.33
C ILE A 208 -1.02 -21.18 4.26
N PHE A 209 -1.80 -20.10 4.37
CA PHE A 209 -2.96 -20.03 5.25
C PHE A 209 -4.23 -20.42 4.51
N GLU A 210 -5.03 -21.28 5.13
CA GLU A 210 -6.39 -21.54 4.68
C GLU A 210 -7.25 -20.30 4.97
N SER A 211 -7.59 -19.56 3.95
CA SER A 211 -8.54 -18.45 4.04
C SER A 211 -9.75 -18.73 3.16
N ASP A 212 -10.93 -18.29 3.61
CA ASP A 212 -12.14 -18.36 2.81
C ASP A 212 -11.97 -17.63 1.49
N SER A 213 -12.34 -18.28 0.39
CA SER A 213 -12.33 -17.63 -0.92
C SER A 213 -13.36 -16.50 -0.96
N PRO A 214 -12.98 -15.28 -1.39
CA PRO A 214 -13.91 -14.18 -1.50
C PRO A 214 -14.98 -14.45 -2.56
N ASN A 215 -16.10 -13.73 -2.44
CA ASN A 215 -17.16 -13.83 -3.43
C ASN A 215 -16.78 -13.08 -4.71
N CYS A 216 -17.21 -13.63 -5.83
CA CYS A 216 -17.07 -13.00 -7.13
C CYS A 216 -17.75 -11.62 -7.14
N PRO A 217 -17.05 -10.54 -7.50
CA PRO A 217 -17.63 -9.19 -7.52
C PRO A 217 -18.70 -8.99 -8.61
N ARG A 218 -18.85 -9.96 -9.53
CA ARG A 218 -19.88 -9.91 -10.60
C ARG A 218 -21.16 -10.65 -10.25
N CYS A 219 -21.06 -11.82 -9.64
CA CYS A 219 -22.23 -12.69 -9.45
C CYS A 219 -22.46 -13.14 -8.00
N GLY A 220 -21.58 -12.79 -7.07
CA GLY A 220 -21.69 -13.12 -5.66
C GLY A 220 -21.35 -14.57 -5.29
N LYS A 221 -21.09 -15.49 -6.26
CA LYS A 221 -20.64 -16.85 -5.96
C LYS A 221 -19.19 -16.86 -5.47
N LYS A 222 -18.78 -17.87 -4.70
CA LYS A 222 -17.36 -18.02 -4.29
C LYS A 222 -16.45 -18.14 -5.51
N LEU A 223 -15.27 -17.51 -5.43
CA LEU A 223 -14.21 -17.66 -6.44
C LEU A 223 -13.45 -18.96 -6.20
N GLU A 224 -13.03 -19.58 -7.29
CA GLU A 224 -12.11 -20.71 -7.29
C GLU A 224 -10.70 -20.20 -7.60
N TYR A 225 -9.72 -20.68 -6.84
CA TYR A 225 -8.31 -20.31 -7.01
C TYR A 225 -7.49 -21.52 -7.42
N SER A 226 -6.74 -21.42 -8.51
CA SER A 226 -5.69 -22.38 -8.84
C SER A 226 -4.39 -22.11 -8.07
N GLN A 227 -4.17 -20.84 -7.67
CA GLN A 227 -3.05 -20.41 -6.84
C GLN A 227 -3.46 -19.16 -6.04
N LYS A 228 -3.20 -19.16 -4.74
CA LYS A 228 -3.31 -17.95 -3.88
C LYS A 228 -1.92 -17.41 -3.63
N PHE A 229 -1.78 -16.08 -3.67
CA PHE A 229 -0.52 -15.40 -3.40
C PHE A 229 -0.51 -14.79 -1.99
N LEU A 230 -1.28 -13.73 -1.80
CA LEU A 230 -1.38 -13.01 -0.53
C LEU A 230 -2.86 -12.70 -0.25
N ASN A 231 -3.43 -13.27 0.80
CA ASN A 231 -4.82 -13.09 1.22
C ASN A 231 -5.82 -13.45 0.09
N HIS A 232 -6.61 -12.48 -0.38
CA HIS A 232 -7.62 -12.65 -1.43
C HIS A 232 -7.06 -12.55 -2.86
N ARG A 233 -5.75 -12.40 -3.03
CA ARG A 233 -5.07 -12.23 -4.32
C ARG A 233 -4.59 -13.57 -4.86
N GLY A 234 -4.67 -13.75 -6.18
CA GLY A 234 -4.22 -15.00 -6.80
C GLY A 234 -4.72 -15.19 -8.23
N ILE A 235 -4.59 -16.42 -8.71
CA ILE A 235 -5.12 -16.85 -10.01
C ILE A 235 -6.51 -17.43 -9.78
N TYR A 236 -7.52 -16.61 -10.01
CA TYR A 236 -8.92 -16.91 -9.72
C TYR A 236 -9.76 -17.09 -10.97
N SER A 237 -10.85 -17.85 -10.83
CA SER A 237 -11.91 -18.01 -11.81
C SER A 237 -13.28 -18.12 -11.14
N CYS A 238 -14.32 -17.92 -11.94
CA CYS A 238 -15.71 -18.06 -11.52
C CYS A 238 -16.55 -18.68 -12.64
N GLU A 239 -17.54 -19.48 -12.26
CA GLU A 239 -18.53 -20.07 -13.22
C GLU A 239 -19.23 -19.02 -14.11
N CYS A 240 -19.35 -17.77 -13.68
CA CYS A 240 -19.92 -16.67 -14.49
C CYS A 240 -18.99 -16.19 -15.62
N GLY A 241 -17.82 -16.78 -15.78
CA GLY A 241 -16.81 -16.41 -16.76
C GLY A 241 -15.86 -15.28 -16.30
N PHE A 242 -16.04 -14.73 -15.09
CA PHE A 242 -15.07 -13.81 -14.53
C PHE A 242 -13.82 -14.58 -14.10
N LYS A 243 -12.66 -14.11 -14.53
CA LYS A 243 -11.37 -14.72 -14.21
C LYS A 243 -10.28 -13.67 -14.14
N ARG A 244 -9.15 -14.03 -13.55
CA ARG A 244 -7.95 -13.21 -13.54
C ARG A 244 -7.53 -12.84 -14.95
N TYR A 245 -7.17 -11.58 -15.13
CA TYR A 245 -6.58 -11.08 -16.38
C TYR A 245 -5.07 -11.34 -16.38
N GLU A 246 -4.51 -11.56 -17.56
CA GLU A 246 -3.05 -11.65 -17.70
C GLU A 246 -2.44 -10.29 -17.39
N PRO A 247 -1.48 -10.20 -16.44
CA PRO A 247 -0.83 -8.93 -16.14
C PRO A 247 0.09 -8.48 -17.26
N ASN A 248 0.03 -7.19 -17.58
CA ASN A 248 0.90 -6.52 -18.54
C ASN A 248 2.30 -6.27 -17.96
N VAL A 249 2.37 -5.99 -16.65
CA VAL A 249 3.62 -5.90 -15.89
C VAL A 249 3.59 -6.95 -14.80
N LYS A 250 4.55 -7.85 -14.80
CA LYS A 250 4.53 -9.02 -13.92
C LYS A 250 5.89 -9.35 -13.35
N LEU A 251 5.91 -9.80 -12.10
CA LEU A 251 7.09 -10.43 -11.51
C LEU A 251 7.19 -11.85 -12.04
N VAL A 252 8.27 -12.17 -12.76
CA VAL A 252 8.51 -13.49 -13.38
C VAL A 252 9.60 -14.29 -12.71
N GLY A 253 10.43 -13.65 -11.88
CA GLY A 253 11.49 -14.29 -11.11
C GLY A 253 11.74 -13.55 -9.82
N ALA A 254 12.03 -14.29 -8.75
CA ALA A 254 12.39 -13.73 -7.46
C ALA A 254 13.36 -14.65 -6.73
N ASP A 255 14.41 -14.07 -6.16
CA ASP A 255 15.31 -14.71 -5.20
C ASP A 255 15.26 -13.89 -3.91
N PHE A 256 14.60 -14.46 -2.88
CA PHE A 256 14.35 -13.82 -1.60
C PHE A 256 15.47 -14.13 -0.61
N LYS A 257 16.57 -13.37 -0.63
CA LYS A 257 17.65 -13.49 0.35
C LYS A 257 17.36 -12.61 1.58
N PRO A 258 17.93 -12.95 2.75
CA PRO A 258 17.67 -12.19 3.98
C PRO A 258 18.15 -10.73 3.95
N ASP A 259 19.17 -10.41 3.19
CA ASP A 259 19.80 -9.10 3.08
C ASP A 259 19.42 -8.34 1.81
N ASN A 260 18.96 -9.04 0.77
CA ASN A 260 18.49 -8.43 -0.47
C ASN A 260 17.60 -9.36 -1.28
N TRP A 261 16.71 -8.79 -2.07
CA TRP A 261 15.86 -9.49 -3.01
C TRP A 261 16.25 -9.15 -4.45
N ASP A 262 16.47 -10.18 -5.27
CA ASP A 262 16.65 -10.04 -6.71
C ASP A 262 15.32 -10.35 -7.39
N LEU A 263 14.72 -9.33 -8.03
CA LEU A 263 13.39 -9.41 -8.64
C LEU A 263 13.51 -9.20 -10.15
N THR A 264 12.96 -10.12 -10.96
CA THR A 264 12.89 -9.98 -12.42
C THR A 264 11.46 -9.66 -12.84
N ILE A 265 11.30 -8.56 -13.56
CA ILE A 265 10.01 -7.99 -13.94
C ILE A 265 9.95 -7.86 -15.46
N GLU A 266 8.90 -8.42 -16.06
CA GLU A 266 8.55 -8.24 -17.47
C GLU A 266 7.41 -7.25 -17.62
N GLY A 267 7.48 -6.45 -18.69
CA GLY A 267 6.43 -5.54 -19.10
C GLY A 267 6.08 -5.67 -20.58
N ASN A 268 4.78 -5.74 -20.89
CA ASN A 268 4.24 -5.65 -22.23
C ASN A 268 2.91 -4.89 -22.17
N LEU A 269 2.94 -3.59 -22.46
CA LEU A 269 1.83 -2.70 -22.16
C LEU A 269 1.76 -1.51 -23.12
N TYR A 270 0.58 -0.87 -23.15
CA TYR A 270 0.38 0.37 -23.88
C TYR A 270 0.97 1.57 -23.13
N ASN A 271 1.87 2.31 -23.76
CA ASN A 271 2.36 3.60 -23.28
C ASN A 271 1.49 4.72 -23.81
N TYR A 272 0.79 5.40 -22.91
CA TYR A 272 -0.16 6.47 -23.23
C TYR A 272 0.52 7.71 -23.81
N THR A 273 1.65 8.12 -23.24
CA THR A 273 2.34 9.37 -23.65
C THR A 273 2.88 9.30 -25.07
N ASN A 274 3.39 8.15 -25.48
CA ASN A 274 3.93 7.94 -26.82
C ASN A 274 2.95 7.25 -27.77
N ASN A 275 1.73 6.90 -27.30
CA ASN A 275 0.66 6.25 -28.09
C ASN A 275 1.15 4.99 -28.82
N LYS A 276 1.84 4.09 -28.12
CA LYS A 276 2.32 2.82 -28.68
C LYS A 276 2.49 1.74 -27.63
N ASP A 277 2.49 0.49 -28.09
CA ASP A 277 2.87 -0.64 -27.25
C ASP A 277 4.37 -0.70 -27.05
N ILE A 278 4.79 -1.06 -25.84
CA ILE A 278 6.18 -1.20 -25.42
C ILE A 278 6.36 -2.51 -24.67
N SER A 279 7.59 -3.04 -24.70
CA SER A 279 8.00 -4.20 -23.90
C SER A 279 9.38 -3.96 -23.29
N PHE A 280 9.59 -4.52 -22.09
CA PHE A 280 10.87 -4.47 -21.38
C PHE A 280 10.99 -5.68 -20.45
N GLU A 281 12.24 -5.99 -20.09
CA GLU A 281 12.58 -6.93 -19.03
C GLU A 281 13.66 -6.29 -18.15
N VAL A 282 13.46 -6.29 -16.85
CA VAL A 282 14.38 -5.66 -15.91
C VAL A 282 14.55 -6.50 -14.66
N SER A 283 15.81 -6.68 -14.24
CA SER A 283 16.12 -7.23 -12.92
C SER A 283 16.57 -6.09 -12.00
N ILE A 284 15.97 -6.04 -10.82
CA ILE A 284 16.26 -5.06 -9.76
C ILE A 284 16.71 -5.77 -8.50
N ASN A 285 17.59 -5.12 -7.75
CA ASN A 285 18.03 -5.55 -6.43
C ASN A 285 17.48 -4.58 -5.39
N VAL A 286 16.71 -5.10 -4.44
CA VAL A 286 16.03 -4.28 -3.42
C VAL A 286 16.25 -4.87 -2.03
N PRO A 287 16.27 -4.06 -0.98
CA PRO A 287 16.22 -4.57 0.40
C PRO A 287 14.92 -5.37 0.64
N PRO A 288 14.91 -6.31 1.58
CA PRO A 288 13.67 -6.99 2.00
C PRO A 288 12.66 -6.00 2.57
N PHE A 289 11.64 -5.64 1.81
CA PHE A 289 10.68 -4.58 2.12
C PHE A 289 9.24 -5.06 2.31
N GLY A 290 9.07 -6.39 2.42
CA GLY A 290 7.78 -7.03 2.61
C GLY A 290 7.02 -7.32 1.32
N PHE A 291 6.33 -8.45 1.27
CA PHE A 291 5.68 -8.94 0.06
C PHE A 291 4.60 -8.01 -0.51
N HIS A 292 3.88 -7.28 0.35
CA HIS A 292 2.90 -6.30 -0.11
C HIS A 292 3.55 -5.16 -0.92
N ASN A 293 4.83 -4.85 -0.66
CA ASN A 293 5.57 -3.84 -1.41
C ASN A 293 6.01 -4.31 -2.80
N ILE A 294 6.03 -5.61 -3.06
CA ILE A 294 6.17 -6.13 -4.42
C ILE A 294 5.02 -5.63 -5.30
N TYR A 295 3.78 -5.72 -4.82
CA TYR A 295 2.63 -5.17 -5.55
C TYR A 295 2.71 -3.64 -5.72
N ASN A 296 3.17 -2.91 -4.70
CA ASN A 296 3.37 -1.46 -4.80
C ASN A 296 4.45 -1.10 -5.83
N THR A 297 5.51 -1.91 -5.90
CA THR A 297 6.57 -1.81 -6.91
C THR A 297 6.03 -2.06 -8.31
N LEU A 298 5.29 -3.16 -8.53
CA LEU A 298 4.68 -3.48 -9.82
C LEU A 298 3.68 -2.42 -10.27
N ALA A 299 2.85 -1.90 -9.34
CA ALA A 299 1.93 -0.80 -9.62
C ALA A 299 2.67 0.47 -10.06
N SER A 300 3.77 0.80 -9.37
CA SER A 300 4.57 1.99 -9.70
C SER A 300 5.30 1.84 -11.05
N ILE A 301 5.88 0.67 -11.33
CA ILE A 301 6.55 0.38 -12.61
C ILE A 301 5.53 0.36 -13.76
N CYS A 302 4.39 -0.29 -13.58
CA CYS A 302 3.31 -0.32 -14.58
C CYS A 302 2.83 1.09 -14.92
N THR A 303 2.62 1.93 -13.89
CA THR A 303 2.20 3.32 -14.08
C THR A 303 3.29 4.16 -14.73
N TYR A 304 4.54 4.01 -14.29
CA TYR A 304 5.69 4.68 -14.89
C TYR A 304 5.83 4.33 -16.37
N ALA A 305 5.84 3.05 -16.72
CA ALA A 305 5.95 2.59 -18.12
C ALA A 305 4.75 3.02 -18.97
N THR A 306 3.56 3.20 -18.37
CA THR A 306 2.38 3.74 -19.05
C THR A 306 2.55 5.22 -19.41
N PHE A 307 3.19 6.03 -18.56
CA PHE A 307 3.17 7.49 -18.69
C PHE A 307 4.53 8.15 -18.94
N THR A 308 5.66 7.43 -18.84
CA THR A 308 6.96 8.03 -19.15
C THR A 308 7.06 8.46 -20.61
N PRO A 309 7.57 9.68 -20.90
CA PRO A 309 7.90 10.06 -22.25
C PRO A 309 9.19 9.43 -22.79
N LYS A 310 10.03 8.86 -21.92
CA LYS A 310 11.36 8.31 -22.26
C LYS A 310 11.37 6.78 -22.28
N ILE A 311 10.65 6.22 -23.23
CA ILE A 311 10.48 4.77 -23.36
C ILE A 311 11.76 3.99 -23.66
N ASP A 312 12.75 4.61 -24.30
CA ASP A 312 14.01 3.95 -24.64
C ASP A 312 14.95 3.78 -23.43
N ASN A 313 14.61 4.35 -22.28
CA ASN A 313 15.41 4.31 -21.06
C ASN A 313 14.70 3.65 -19.87
N ILE A 314 13.58 3.00 -20.10
CA ILE A 314 12.71 2.42 -19.03
C ILE A 314 13.50 1.50 -18.10
N GLU A 315 14.22 0.52 -18.65
CA GLU A 315 14.97 -0.45 -17.85
C GLU A 315 16.06 0.19 -17.00
N ASN A 316 16.81 1.14 -17.58
CA ASN A 316 17.86 1.85 -16.86
C ASN A 316 17.30 2.69 -15.71
N THR A 317 16.20 3.42 -15.95
CA THR A 317 15.56 4.24 -14.94
C THR A 317 15.01 3.37 -13.79
N ILE A 318 14.38 2.24 -14.12
CA ILE A 318 13.88 1.30 -13.10
C ILE A 318 15.05 0.75 -12.27
N LYS A 319 16.12 0.27 -12.92
CA LYS A 319 17.32 -0.22 -12.22
C LYS A 319 17.94 0.83 -11.31
N GLU A 320 18.14 2.04 -11.83
CA GLU A 320 18.75 3.14 -11.06
C GLU A 320 17.93 3.47 -9.81
N VAL A 321 16.60 3.58 -9.94
CA VAL A 321 15.72 3.96 -8.81
C VAL A 321 15.66 2.84 -7.77
N PHE A 322 15.50 1.59 -8.19
CA PHE A 322 15.28 0.48 -7.24
C PHE A 322 16.58 -0.05 -6.64
N ASN A 323 17.69 -0.13 -7.39
CA ASN A 323 18.97 -0.58 -6.83
C ASN A 323 19.59 0.44 -5.85
N ASN A 324 19.12 1.69 -5.88
CA ASN A 324 19.49 2.73 -4.92
C ASN A 324 18.32 3.10 -3.99
N LEU A 325 17.40 2.16 -3.75
CA LEU A 325 16.21 2.44 -2.98
C LEU A 325 16.55 2.63 -1.50
N ASP A 326 16.31 3.84 -1.02
CA ASP A 326 16.34 4.16 0.40
C ASP A 326 15.03 3.69 1.06
N MET A 327 15.13 2.92 2.15
CA MET A 327 13.99 2.36 2.89
C MET A 327 13.19 3.40 3.68
N SER A 328 13.61 4.65 3.71
CA SER A 328 12.89 5.75 4.39
C SER A 328 11.45 6.00 3.92
N PHE A 329 11.06 5.40 2.78
CA PHE A 329 9.68 5.44 2.31
C PHE A 329 8.74 4.45 3.00
N ILE A 330 9.29 3.45 3.71
CA ILE A 330 8.51 2.51 4.51
C ILE A 330 8.21 3.17 5.85
N PRO A 331 6.95 3.27 6.26
CA PRO A 331 6.61 3.76 7.59
C PRO A 331 7.32 2.96 8.69
N PRO A 332 7.77 3.60 9.76
CA PRO A 332 8.41 2.90 10.88
C PRO A 332 7.50 1.81 11.45
N GLY A 333 8.10 0.78 12.05
CA GLY A 333 7.37 -0.30 12.70
C GLY A 333 6.73 -1.34 11.78
N ARG A 334 6.91 -1.23 10.46
CA ARG A 334 6.52 -2.30 9.54
C ARG A 334 7.42 -3.50 9.72
N PHE A 335 6.89 -4.69 9.39
CA PHE A 335 7.61 -5.94 9.57
C PHE A 335 8.84 -6.00 8.65
N GLU A 336 9.98 -6.26 9.25
CA GLU A 336 11.26 -6.43 8.59
C GLU A 336 12.00 -7.64 9.19
N VAL A 337 12.95 -8.20 8.44
CA VAL A 337 13.85 -9.25 8.94
C VAL A 337 15.24 -8.66 9.12
N VAL A 338 15.78 -8.80 10.33
CA VAL A 338 17.11 -8.35 10.71
C VAL A 338 17.99 -9.57 10.94
N LYS A 339 19.19 -9.54 10.37
CA LYS A 339 20.22 -10.55 10.67
C LYS A 339 21.03 -10.11 11.88
N LEU A 340 20.99 -10.90 12.94
CA LEU A 340 21.74 -10.68 14.19
C LEU A 340 22.73 -11.84 14.37
N ASN A 341 23.99 -11.66 13.97
CA ASN A 341 24.98 -12.75 13.86
C ASN A 341 24.47 -13.90 12.96
N ASP A 342 24.23 -15.08 13.55
CA ASP A 342 23.70 -16.26 12.84
C ASP A 342 22.18 -16.39 12.96
N LYS A 343 21.50 -15.43 13.61
CA LYS A 343 20.04 -15.44 13.80
C LYS A 343 19.33 -14.54 12.79
N TYR A 344 18.12 -14.92 12.44
CA TYR A 344 17.18 -14.09 11.70
C TYR A 344 16.02 -13.69 12.61
N VAL A 345 15.87 -12.39 12.83
CA VAL A 345 14.83 -11.83 13.69
C VAL A 345 13.85 -11.06 12.81
N GLY A 346 12.68 -11.63 12.59
CA GLY A 346 11.55 -10.95 11.96
C GLY A 346 10.81 -10.13 13.01
N LEU A 347 10.68 -8.82 12.84
CA LEU A 347 10.01 -7.98 13.81
C LEU A 347 9.17 -6.88 13.16
N GLY A 348 8.04 -6.59 13.78
CA GLY A 348 7.15 -5.52 13.33
C GLY A 348 5.70 -5.69 13.76
N GLN A 349 4.93 -4.65 13.51
CA GLN A 349 3.53 -4.55 13.87
C GLN A 349 2.68 -5.55 13.08
N GLY A 350 1.75 -6.21 13.77
CA GLY A 350 0.79 -7.12 13.18
C GLY A 350 -0.60 -6.96 13.83
N ASP A 351 -1.16 -5.74 13.83
CA ASP A 351 -2.35 -5.35 14.58
C ASP A 351 -3.66 -6.03 14.14
N ASN A 352 -3.64 -6.81 13.07
CA ASN A 352 -4.79 -7.58 12.59
C ASN A 352 -4.34 -8.88 11.93
N GLY A 353 -5.28 -9.80 11.70
CA GLY A 353 -5.00 -11.12 11.14
C GLY A 353 -4.32 -11.08 9.77
N ASP A 354 -4.71 -10.17 8.89
CA ASP A 354 -4.09 -10.02 7.55
C ASP A 354 -2.62 -9.59 7.65
N ALA A 355 -2.31 -8.64 8.54
CA ALA A 355 -0.94 -8.20 8.77
C ALA A 355 -0.09 -9.32 9.39
N ALA A 356 -0.62 -10.04 10.38
CA ALA A 356 0.06 -11.18 10.99
C ALA A 356 0.36 -12.29 9.97
N LYS A 357 -0.59 -12.63 9.10
CA LYS A 357 -0.40 -13.60 8.00
C LYS A 357 0.71 -13.18 7.05
N ILE A 358 0.74 -11.91 6.63
CA ILE A 358 1.79 -11.40 5.74
C ILE A 358 3.16 -11.41 6.42
N ASN A 359 3.25 -11.02 7.70
CA ASN A 359 4.48 -11.06 8.48
C ASN A 359 5.01 -12.49 8.60
N ALA A 360 4.13 -13.43 8.90
CA ALA A 360 4.45 -14.86 8.97
C ALA A 360 4.93 -15.43 7.63
N LEU A 361 4.23 -15.13 6.52
CA LEU A 361 4.64 -15.52 5.18
C LEU A 361 6.03 -14.96 4.82
N PHE A 362 6.29 -13.73 5.20
CA PHE A 362 7.58 -13.11 4.96
C PHE A 362 8.69 -13.84 5.72
N MET A 363 8.51 -14.08 7.01
CA MET A 363 9.51 -14.78 7.81
C MET A 363 9.68 -16.24 7.37
N ASN A 364 8.61 -16.91 6.96
CA ASN A 364 8.64 -18.31 6.53
C ASN A 364 9.57 -18.58 5.34
N GLN A 365 9.93 -17.55 4.57
CA GLN A 365 10.92 -17.68 3.50
C GLN A 365 12.34 -17.96 4.02
N TYR A 366 12.61 -17.65 5.28
CA TYR A 366 13.95 -17.74 5.89
C TYR A 366 14.04 -18.85 6.92
N ILE A 367 12.94 -19.40 7.38
CA ILE A 367 12.93 -20.45 8.42
C ILE A 367 13.42 -21.78 7.83
N ASP A 368 14.54 -22.25 8.36
CA ASP A 368 15.13 -23.56 8.05
C ASP A 368 15.61 -24.21 9.36
N GLY A 369 14.69 -24.39 10.31
CA GLY A 369 14.99 -24.97 11.61
C GLY A 369 14.04 -24.50 12.72
N PRO A 370 14.41 -24.75 13.99
CA PRO A 370 13.58 -24.42 15.14
C PRO A 370 13.30 -22.92 15.27
N LEU A 371 12.03 -22.59 15.57
CA LEU A 371 11.48 -21.22 15.59
C LEU A 371 11.04 -20.83 16.99
N GLU A 372 11.44 -19.62 17.44
CA GLU A 372 10.86 -18.93 18.59
C GLU A 372 9.89 -17.85 18.12
N PHE A 373 8.71 -17.79 18.75
CA PHE A 373 7.73 -16.75 18.47
C PHE A 373 7.47 -15.87 19.71
N ILE A 374 7.86 -14.61 19.63
CA ILE A 374 7.60 -13.59 20.66
C ILE A 374 6.32 -12.85 20.26
N TYR A 375 5.23 -13.20 20.91
CA TYR A 375 3.89 -12.72 20.58
C TYR A 375 3.48 -11.56 21.48
N THR A 376 3.09 -10.43 20.88
CA THR A 376 2.48 -9.30 21.58
C THR A 376 0.96 -9.33 21.40
N THR A 377 0.22 -9.48 22.51
CA THR A 377 -1.21 -9.79 22.49
C THR A 377 -2.09 -8.56 22.21
N PRO A 378 -3.31 -8.75 21.66
CA PRO A 378 -4.37 -7.73 21.68
C PRO A 378 -4.91 -7.46 23.08
N ASP A 379 -5.80 -6.49 23.22
CA ASP A 379 -6.44 -6.09 24.47
C ASP A 379 -7.87 -6.65 24.62
N GLU A 380 -8.58 -6.16 25.60
CA GLU A 380 -10.00 -6.44 25.82
C GLU A 380 -10.84 -6.01 24.60
N ASN A 381 -11.86 -6.80 24.26
CA ASN A 381 -12.71 -6.61 23.08
C ASN A 381 -12.01 -6.73 21.70
N GLU A 382 -10.84 -7.34 21.66
CA GLU A 382 -10.09 -7.66 20.45
C GLU A 382 -9.90 -9.17 20.27
N GLU A 383 -10.83 -10.00 20.80
CA GLU A 383 -10.76 -11.46 20.77
C GLU A 383 -10.66 -12.01 19.34
N GLU A 384 -11.35 -11.42 18.37
CA GLU A 384 -11.26 -11.80 16.96
C GLU A 384 -9.84 -11.65 16.40
N ILE A 385 -9.11 -10.62 16.85
CA ILE A 385 -7.70 -10.43 16.46
C ILE A 385 -6.84 -11.55 17.05
N PHE A 386 -7.08 -11.91 18.32
CA PHE A 386 -6.37 -13.03 18.93
C PHE A 386 -6.62 -14.34 18.20
N GLU A 387 -7.87 -14.65 17.85
CA GLU A 387 -8.23 -15.87 17.11
C GLU A 387 -7.49 -15.94 15.77
N ASP A 388 -7.48 -14.85 15.00
CA ASP A 388 -6.74 -14.74 13.74
C ASP A 388 -5.23 -14.93 13.93
N HIS A 389 -4.64 -14.31 14.97
CA HIS A 389 -3.21 -14.44 15.29
C HIS A 389 -2.87 -15.86 15.72
N PHE A 390 -3.73 -16.47 16.52
CA PHE A 390 -3.52 -17.83 17.02
C PHE A 390 -3.58 -18.85 15.88
N GLU A 391 -4.44 -18.65 14.89
CA GLU A 391 -4.43 -19.43 13.65
C GLU A 391 -3.09 -19.33 12.92
N VAL A 392 -2.52 -18.11 12.83
CA VAL A 392 -1.19 -17.89 12.24
C VAL A 392 -0.11 -18.62 13.01
N ILE A 393 -0.11 -18.50 14.34
CA ILE A 393 0.84 -19.20 15.22
C ILE A 393 0.77 -20.71 15.03
N LYS A 394 -0.44 -21.30 15.00
CA LYS A 394 -0.63 -22.74 14.76
C LYS A 394 -0.07 -23.19 13.42
N ASN A 395 -0.25 -22.40 12.37
CA ASN A 395 0.27 -22.75 11.04
C ASN A 395 1.81 -22.69 10.98
N LEU A 396 2.44 -21.76 11.71
CA LEU A 396 3.90 -21.67 11.81
C LEU A 396 4.48 -22.73 12.75
N ASN A 397 3.70 -23.21 13.70
CA ASN A 397 4.05 -24.22 14.69
C ASN A 397 5.42 -24.00 15.36
N PRO A 398 5.61 -22.88 16.09
CA PRO A 398 6.88 -22.59 16.72
C PRO A 398 7.29 -23.58 17.80
N ASP A 399 8.59 -23.80 17.98
CA ASP A 399 9.15 -24.70 19.01
C ASP A 399 9.14 -24.04 20.39
N HIS A 400 9.08 -22.73 20.46
CA HIS A 400 9.00 -21.95 21.70
C HIS A 400 8.12 -20.71 21.52
N MET A 401 7.28 -20.47 22.53
CA MET A 401 6.41 -19.31 22.59
C MET A 401 6.79 -18.36 23.72
N ILE A 402 6.90 -17.08 23.43
CA ILE A 402 7.00 -16.04 24.46
C ILE A 402 5.81 -15.10 24.29
N VAL A 403 4.99 -14.96 25.34
CA VAL A 403 3.81 -14.11 25.31
C VAL A 403 4.03 -12.87 26.16
N VAL A 404 3.75 -11.71 25.55
CA VAL A 404 3.94 -10.38 26.18
C VAL A 404 2.68 -9.56 25.94
N PRO A 405 2.19 -8.77 26.92
CA PRO A 405 1.09 -7.85 26.66
C PRO A 405 1.43 -6.89 25.51
N GLY A 406 0.68 -6.87 24.43
CA GLY A 406 0.87 -5.94 23.32
C GLY A 406 0.22 -4.58 23.59
N ARG A 407 -0.74 -4.56 24.51
CA ARG A 407 -1.51 -3.39 24.91
C ARG A 407 -1.49 -3.22 26.44
N LYS A 408 -2.48 -2.55 27.01
CA LYS A 408 -2.49 -2.15 28.44
C LYS A 408 -2.84 -3.27 29.40
N SER A 409 -3.72 -4.20 29.01
CA SER A 409 -4.23 -5.24 29.91
C SER A 409 -3.26 -6.41 30.04
N ILE A 410 -2.56 -6.46 31.15
CA ILE A 410 -1.71 -7.60 31.53
C ILE A 410 -2.57 -8.84 31.84
N GLU A 411 -3.76 -8.63 32.44
CA GLU A 411 -4.69 -9.69 32.80
C GLU A 411 -5.21 -10.39 31.55
N LYS A 412 -5.62 -9.64 30.52
CA LYS A 412 -6.07 -10.19 29.25
C LYS A 412 -4.95 -10.95 28.53
N ALA A 413 -3.75 -10.40 28.52
CA ALA A 413 -2.58 -11.08 27.97
C ALA A 413 -2.28 -12.41 28.69
N LYS A 414 -2.52 -12.47 30.00
CA LYS A 414 -2.39 -13.72 30.77
C LYS A 414 -3.46 -14.74 30.43
N GLU A 415 -4.69 -14.31 30.13
CA GLU A 415 -5.74 -15.19 29.63
C GLU A 415 -5.33 -15.83 28.28
N TYR A 416 -4.84 -15.03 27.34
CA TYR A 416 -4.35 -15.51 26.05
C TYR A 416 -3.13 -16.44 26.20
N TYR A 417 -2.21 -16.13 27.10
CA TYR A 417 -1.11 -17.04 27.44
C TYR A 417 -1.62 -18.41 27.92
N ASN A 418 -2.64 -18.43 28.78
CA ASN A 418 -3.20 -19.70 29.26
C ASN A 418 -3.76 -20.55 28.10
N ILE A 419 -4.44 -19.92 27.13
CA ILE A 419 -4.92 -20.60 25.92
C ILE A 419 -3.74 -21.14 25.09
N ILE A 420 -2.70 -20.33 24.89
CA ILE A 420 -1.51 -20.73 24.13
C ILE A 420 -0.78 -21.89 24.83
N SER A 421 -0.65 -21.85 26.16
CA SER A 421 0.05 -22.87 26.94
C SER A 421 -0.70 -24.22 27.03
N GLU A 422 -1.97 -24.28 26.62
CA GLU A 422 -2.69 -25.54 26.43
C GLU A 422 -2.27 -26.27 25.15
N GLU A 423 -1.78 -25.54 24.13
CA GLU A 423 -1.35 -26.10 22.85
C GLU A 423 0.19 -26.25 22.76
N TYR A 424 0.93 -25.41 23.48
CA TYR A 424 2.40 -25.34 23.45
C TYR A 424 2.99 -25.58 24.86
N ASP A 425 3.58 -26.75 25.08
CA ASP A 425 4.23 -27.08 26.37
C ASP A 425 5.40 -26.16 26.71
N ASN A 426 6.07 -25.60 25.69
CA ASN A 426 7.21 -24.70 25.82
C ASN A 426 6.75 -23.24 25.58
N ALA A 427 6.14 -22.64 26.59
CA ALA A 427 5.62 -21.28 26.53
C ALA A 427 5.93 -20.48 27.80
N ASP A 428 6.44 -19.27 27.65
CA ASP A 428 6.75 -18.33 28.72
C ASP A 428 5.87 -17.07 28.66
N PHE A 429 5.59 -16.49 29.83
CA PHE A 429 4.84 -15.24 29.96
C PHE A 429 5.65 -14.15 30.64
N TYR A 430 5.82 -13.00 29.98
CA TYR A 430 6.48 -11.82 30.52
C TYR A 430 5.48 -10.67 30.71
N PRO A 431 5.07 -10.33 31.94
CA PRO A 431 4.05 -9.30 32.23
C PRO A 431 4.63 -7.89 32.12
N LEU A 432 5.08 -7.51 30.93
CA LEU A 432 5.66 -6.19 30.66
C LEU A 432 4.57 -5.12 30.57
N SER A 433 4.64 -4.13 31.46
CA SER A 433 3.70 -3.02 31.47
C SER A 433 3.85 -2.13 30.24
N TYR A 434 2.74 -1.75 29.64
CA TYR A 434 2.69 -0.81 28.52
C TYR A 434 3.19 0.59 28.91
N ASP A 435 2.91 1.03 30.15
CA ASP A 435 3.32 2.35 30.65
C ASP A 435 4.83 2.49 30.87
N LYS A 436 5.58 1.38 30.81
CA LYS A 436 7.04 1.35 30.96
C LYS A 436 7.73 1.03 29.64
N MET A 437 7.52 1.85 28.62
CA MET A 437 7.95 1.59 27.26
C MET A 437 9.45 1.30 27.11
N ASP A 438 10.33 2.04 27.79
CA ASP A 438 11.79 1.81 27.74
C ASP A 438 12.20 0.46 28.34
N GLU A 439 11.54 0.02 29.41
CA GLU A 439 11.78 -1.29 30.03
C GLU A 439 11.32 -2.41 29.11
N ARG A 440 10.16 -2.21 28.51
CA ARG A 440 9.57 -3.11 27.53
C ARG A 440 10.47 -3.30 26.31
N ILE A 441 10.91 -2.21 25.67
CA ILE A 441 11.83 -2.25 24.53
C ILE A 441 13.13 -2.98 24.89
N ARG A 442 13.73 -2.66 26.05
CA ARG A 442 14.95 -3.34 26.49
C ARG A 442 14.75 -4.84 26.67
N LYS A 443 13.61 -5.25 27.27
CA LYS A 443 13.35 -6.66 27.50
C LYS A 443 13.06 -7.43 26.18
N LEU A 444 12.33 -6.84 25.24
CA LEU A 444 12.09 -7.43 23.92
C LEU A 444 13.38 -7.59 23.11
N VAL A 445 14.28 -6.61 23.18
CA VAL A 445 15.63 -6.71 22.58
C VAL A 445 16.42 -7.83 23.24
N ASP A 446 16.44 -7.88 24.58
CA ASP A 446 17.13 -8.92 25.35
C ASP A 446 16.62 -10.33 25.00
N LEU A 447 15.31 -10.52 24.90
CA LEU A 447 14.71 -11.79 24.51
C LEU A 447 15.17 -12.23 23.13
N ALA A 448 15.17 -11.35 22.13
CA ALA A 448 15.62 -11.68 20.78
C ALA A 448 17.14 -11.99 20.73
N GLU A 449 17.95 -11.23 21.47
CA GLU A 449 19.41 -11.41 21.53
C GLU A 449 19.81 -12.72 22.21
N THR A 450 19.17 -13.02 23.36
CA THR A 450 19.51 -14.18 24.20
C THR A 450 18.79 -15.46 23.82
N SER A 451 17.90 -15.42 22.82
CA SER A 451 17.22 -16.59 22.28
C SER A 451 18.24 -17.68 21.88
N ASP A 452 17.94 -18.94 22.19
CA ASP A 452 18.71 -20.09 21.73
C ASP A 452 18.34 -20.54 20.30
N TYR A 453 17.36 -19.86 19.68
CA TYR A 453 16.84 -20.16 18.35
C TYR A 453 17.48 -19.29 17.27
N ASN A 454 17.74 -19.88 16.11
CA ASN A 454 18.27 -19.14 14.96
C ASN A 454 17.21 -18.34 14.23
N TYR A 455 15.94 -18.67 14.42
CA TYR A 455 14.80 -17.98 13.81
C TYR A 455 13.89 -17.47 14.91
N VAL A 456 13.69 -16.17 14.93
CA VAL A 456 12.83 -15.48 15.92
C VAL A 456 11.83 -14.61 15.20
N ILE A 457 10.54 -14.79 15.48
CA ILE A 457 9.49 -13.87 15.05
C ILE A 457 9.04 -13.06 16.25
N MET A 458 9.03 -11.74 16.11
CA MET A 458 8.48 -10.83 17.11
C MET A 458 7.39 -9.97 16.46
N THR A 459 6.12 -10.32 16.67
CA THR A 459 5.00 -9.60 16.06
C THR A 459 3.72 -9.73 16.88
N GLY A 460 2.72 -8.95 16.50
CA GLY A 460 1.40 -8.88 17.13
C GLY A 460 0.95 -7.44 17.32
N CYS A 461 0.11 -7.20 18.32
CA CYS A 461 -0.43 -5.89 18.60
C CYS A 461 0.56 -4.96 19.29
N GLY A 462 0.50 -3.68 18.95
CA GLY A 462 1.26 -2.62 19.60
C GLY A 462 0.83 -1.26 19.05
N GLU A 463 0.41 -0.35 19.92
CA GLU A 463 -0.14 0.95 19.49
C GLU A 463 0.90 1.87 18.86
N GLU A 464 2.19 1.71 19.18
CA GLU A 464 3.23 2.64 18.78
C GLU A 464 4.19 2.02 17.76
N GLN A 465 4.07 2.46 16.53
CA GLN A 465 5.01 2.12 15.46
C GLN A 465 6.47 2.43 15.85
N GLU A 466 6.68 3.47 16.64
CA GLU A 466 7.99 3.85 17.17
C GLU A 466 8.61 2.79 18.08
N MET A 467 7.81 1.98 18.80
CA MET A 467 8.32 0.89 19.62
C MET A 467 9.10 -0.12 18.78
N TRP A 468 8.50 -0.57 17.69
CA TRP A 468 9.09 -1.54 16.76
C TRP A 468 10.36 -0.99 16.11
N GLU A 469 10.32 0.27 15.69
CA GLU A 469 11.50 0.95 15.10
C GLU A 469 12.63 1.07 16.15
N ASN A 470 12.32 1.41 17.40
CA ASN A 470 13.31 1.48 18.47
C ASN A 470 13.91 0.11 18.81
N ILE A 471 13.13 -0.97 18.78
CA ILE A 471 13.64 -2.34 18.94
C ILE A 471 14.61 -2.66 17.82
N LYS A 472 14.19 -2.46 16.56
CA LYS A 472 15.01 -2.67 15.37
C LYS A 472 16.34 -1.92 15.44
N GLN A 473 16.30 -0.62 15.73
CA GLN A 473 17.50 0.20 15.83
C GLN A 473 18.48 -0.29 16.92
N LYS A 474 17.95 -0.80 18.03
CA LYS A 474 18.79 -1.37 19.11
C LYS A 474 19.41 -2.73 18.71
N LEU A 475 18.74 -3.50 17.89
CA LEU A 475 19.29 -4.78 17.36
C LEU A 475 20.36 -4.54 16.28
N ILE A 476 20.20 -3.53 15.42
CA ILE A 476 21.13 -3.24 14.32
C ILE A 476 22.38 -2.49 14.78
N ASN A 477 22.27 -1.58 15.77
CA ASN A 477 23.36 -0.68 16.18
C ASN A 477 24.32 -1.29 17.21
N LYS A 478 24.32 -2.59 17.36
CA LYS A 478 25.30 -3.34 18.18
C LYS A 478 26.24 -4.13 17.27
#